data_b0020d9f3e545559eab26170e43a474a
#
_entry.id   b0020d9f3e545559eab26170e43a474a
#
_cell.length_a   1.000
_cell.length_b   1.000
_cell.length_c   1.000
_cell.angle_alpha   90.00
_cell.angle_beta   90.00
_cell.angle_gamma   90.00
#
_symmetry.space_group_name_H-M   'P 1'
#
loop_
_entity.id
_entity.type
_entity.pdbx_description
1 polymer ?
#
loop_
_entity_poly.entity_id
_entity_poly.type
_entity_poly.pdbx_seq_one_letter_code
_entity_poly.pdbx_strand_id
1 'polypeptide(L)'
;MINEAQDRVVKLTDGILAILAGADSAEADTALTLAVVASMCMGAPDAATRLQAATVFTQQVRELIQREDIVEWIKASIIWAPRAGRG
;
A
#
# COMPACT_ATOMS: atom_id res chain seq x y z
N MET A 1 -14.25 13.66 11.17
CA MET A 1 -13.34 14.61 10.55
C MET A 1 -11.99 13.96 10.31
N ILE A 2 -11.46 14.14 9.13
CA ILE A 2 -10.17 13.57 8.78
C ILE A 2 -9.08 14.47 9.34
N ASN A 3 -8.14 13.92 10.09
CA ASN A 3 -7.04 14.72 10.59
C ASN A 3 -5.95 14.84 9.51
N GLU A 4 -4.98 15.71 9.77
CA GLU A 4 -3.94 16.00 8.79
C GLU A 4 -3.12 14.77 8.43
N ALA A 5 -2.87 13.89 9.41
CA ALA A 5 -2.08 12.70 9.15
C ALA A 5 -2.83 11.74 8.21
N GLN A 6 -4.12 11.58 8.43
CA GLN A 6 -4.92 10.74 7.56
C GLN A 6 -5.01 11.32 6.16
N ASP A 7 -5.13 12.64 6.05
CA ASP A 7 -5.18 13.30 4.76
C ASP A 7 -3.88 13.08 3.99
N ARG A 8 -2.75 13.19 4.66
CA ARG A 8 -1.46 12.94 4.01
C ARG A 8 -1.34 11.51 3.53
N VAL A 9 -1.80 10.55 4.34
CA VAL A 9 -1.77 9.13 3.93
C VAL A 9 -2.62 8.91 2.70
N VAL A 10 -3.81 9.49 2.67
CA VAL A 10 -4.69 9.36 1.51
C VAL A 10 -4.04 9.93 0.26
N LYS A 11 -3.42 11.11 0.38
CA LYS A 11 -2.76 11.73 -0.76
C LYS A 11 -1.56 10.92 -1.25
N LEU A 12 -0.79 10.35 -0.33
CA LEU A 12 0.32 9.49 -0.71
C LEU A 12 -0.18 8.24 -1.42
N THR A 13 -1.24 7.67 -0.91
CA THR A 13 -1.84 6.48 -1.52
C THR A 13 -2.31 6.77 -2.93
N ASP A 14 -3.00 7.89 -3.11
CA ASP A 14 -3.46 8.30 -4.44
C ASP A 14 -2.29 8.49 -5.39
N GLY A 15 -1.21 9.10 -4.91
CA GLY A 15 0.00 9.30 -5.71
C GLY A 15 0.62 7.99 -6.15
N ILE A 16 0.72 7.04 -5.22
CA ILE A 16 1.27 5.72 -5.53
C ILE A 16 0.42 5.02 -6.59
N LEU A 17 -0.90 5.05 -6.41
CA LEU A 17 -1.80 4.41 -7.36
C LEU A 17 -1.75 5.06 -8.73
N ALA A 18 -1.57 6.37 -8.77
CA ALA A 18 -1.43 7.08 -10.03
C ALA A 18 -0.16 6.63 -10.78
N ILE A 19 0.93 6.45 -10.05
CA ILE A 19 2.18 5.99 -10.64
C ILE A 19 2.02 4.56 -11.17
N LEU A 20 1.29 3.74 -10.45
CA LEU A 20 1.10 2.34 -10.83
C LEU A 20 0.05 2.14 -11.92
N ALA A 21 -0.73 3.17 -12.20
CA ALA A 21 -1.75 3.09 -13.23
C ALA A 21 -1.08 2.75 -14.58
N GLY A 22 -1.57 1.76 -15.26
CA GLY A 22 -0.98 1.34 -16.50
C GLY A 22 0.07 0.25 -16.40
N ALA A 23 0.60 0.01 -15.21
CA ALA A 23 1.52 -1.11 -15.01
C ALA A 23 0.72 -2.41 -14.95
N ASP A 24 1.34 -3.51 -15.37
CA ASP A 24 0.65 -4.76 -15.17
C ASP A 24 0.68 -5.16 -13.69
N SER A 25 -0.21 -6.04 -13.29
CA SER A 25 -0.38 -6.40 -11.89
C SER A 25 0.87 -6.95 -11.25
N ALA A 26 1.59 -7.80 -11.96
CA ALA A 26 2.79 -8.42 -11.40
C ALA A 26 3.88 -7.39 -11.15
N GLU A 27 4.05 -6.47 -12.12
CA GLU A 27 5.04 -5.40 -11.96
C GLU A 27 4.66 -4.46 -10.82
N ALA A 28 3.38 -4.12 -10.72
CA ALA A 28 2.90 -3.24 -9.66
C ALA A 28 3.12 -3.88 -8.29
N ASP A 29 2.79 -5.17 -8.15
CA ASP A 29 2.98 -5.87 -6.89
C ASP A 29 4.45 -5.94 -6.51
N THR A 30 5.31 -6.20 -7.47
CA THR A 30 6.75 -6.27 -7.22
C THR A 30 7.28 -4.90 -6.79
N ALA A 31 6.86 -3.85 -7.49
CA ALA A 31 7.29 -2.49 -7.16
C ALA A 31 6.86 -2.09 -5.75
N LEU A 32 5.63 -2.40 -5.38
CA LEU A 32 5.13 -2.11 -4.03
C LEU A 32 5.91 -2.88 -2.98
N THR A 33 6.19 -4.15 -3.25
CA THR A 33 6.96 -4.97 -2.33
C THR A 33 8.35 -4.38 -2.12
N LEU A 34 9.01 -4.00 -3.20
CA LEU A 34 10.34 -3.41 -3.10
C LEU A 34 10.32 -2.08 -2.36
N ALA A 35 9.27 -1.27 -2.58
CA ALA A 35 9.13 0.00 -1.87
C ALA A 35 8.99 -0.22 -0.37
N VAL A 36 8.21 -1.22 0.04
CA VAL A 36 8.05 -1.55 1.44
C VAL A 36 9.37 -2.03 2.04
N VAL A 37 10.07 -2.91 1.33
CA VAL A 37 11.37 -3.42 1.79
C VAL A 37 12.36 -2.27 1.94
N ALA A 38 12.41 -1.38 0.95
CA ALA A 38 13.32 -0.23 1.02
C ALA A 38 13.00 0.65 2.22
N SER A 39 11.72 0.88 2.48
CA SER A 39 11.29 1.67 3.62
C SER A 39 11.76 1.04 4.93
N MET A 40 11.64 -0.27 5.05
CA MET A 40 12.09 -0.99 6.24
C MET A 40 13.60 -0.92 6.40
N CYS A 41 14.33 -1.02 5.29
CA CYS A 41 15.79 -0.91 5.34
C CYS A 41 16.25 0.46 5.78
N MET A 42 15.52 1.49 5.39
CA MET A 42 15.85 2.85 5.80
C MET A 42 15.55 3.11 7.26
N GLY A 43 14.52 2.46 7.80
CA GLY A 43 14.10 2.69 9.17
C GLY A 43 14.68 1.74 10.20
N ALA A 44 15.31 0.65 9.76
CA ALA A 44 15.78 -0.38 10.68
C ALA A 44 17.20 -0.80 10.30
N PRO A 45 18.17 -0.59 11.18
CA PRO A 45 19.56 -0.79 10.84
C PRO A 45 20.01 -2.25 10.79
N ASP A 46 19.30 -3.14 11.45
CA ASP A 46 19.75 -4.53 11.50
C ASP A 46 18.66 -5.49 11.00
N ALA A 47 19.08 -6.72 10.72
CA ALA A 47 18.21 -7.73 10.14
C ALA A 47 17.06 -8.13 11.09
N ALA A 48 17.36 -8.21 12.38
CA ALA A 48 16.33 -8.61 13.35
C ALA A 48 15.22 -7.57 13.43
N THR A 49 15.57 -6.29 13.44
CA THR A 49 14.60 -5.21 13.48
C THR A 49 13.79 -5.17 12.18
N ARG A 50 14.45 -5.41 11.05
CA ARG A 50 13.74 -5.45 9.76
C ARG A 50 12.73 -6.59 9.71
N LEU A 51 13.10 -7.75 10.22
CA LEU A 51 12.17 -8.88 10.26
C LEU A 51 10.99 -8.60 11.17
N GLN A 52 11.23 -7.93 12.29
CA GLN A 52 10.16 -7.54 13.18
C GLN A 52 9.22 -6.55 12.50
N ALA A 53 9.76 -5.58 11.79
CA ALA A 53 8.97 -4.61 11.05
C ALA A 53 8.12 -5.30 9.98
N ALA A 54 8.70 -6.30 9.31
CA ALA A 54 7.96 -7.06 8.30
C ALA A 54 6.80 -7.82 8.92
N THR A 55 6.98 -8.39 10.11
CA THR A 55 5.92 -9.08 10.82
C THR A 55 4.78 -8.14 11.15
N VAL A 56 5.10 -6.95 11.66
CA VAL A 56 4.08 -5.95 11.98
C VAL A 56 3.34 -5.52 10.71
N PHE A 57 4.07 -5.27 9.64
CA PHE A 57 3.46 -4.86 8.39
C PHE A 57 2.51 -5.92 7.84
N THR A 58 2.94 -7.17 7.86
CA THR A 58 2.10 -8.28 7.40
C THR A 58 0.82 -8.39 8.22
N GLN A 59 0.94 -8.21 9.52
CA GLN A 59 -0.21 -8.25 10.41
C GLN A 59 -1.20 -7.14 10.06
N GLN A 60 -0.72 -5.93 9.83
CA GLN A 60 -1.57 -4.81 9.45
C GLN A 60 -2.30 -5.08 8.13
N VAL A 61 -1.59 -5.63 7.15
CA VAL A 61 -2.20 -5.96 5.87
C VAL A 61 -3.32 -6.96 6.05
N ARG A 62 -3.08 -8.00 6.85
CA ARG A 62 -4.09 -9.02 7.10
C ARG A 62 -5.33 -8.45 7.77
N GLU A 63 -5.12 -7.57 8.75
CA GLU A 63 -6.24 -6.96 9.45
C GLU A 63 -7.07 -6.09 8.54
N LEU A 64 -6.42 -5.30 7.70
CA LEU A 64 -7.14 -4.39 6.80
C LEU A 64 -7.89 -5.15 5.72
N ILE A 65 -7.29 -6.20 5.17
CA ILE A 65 -7.95 -6.99 4.13
C ILE A 65 -9.23 -7.65 4.64
N GLN A 66 -9.26 -8.00 5.92
CA GLN A 66 -10.41 -8.67 6.50
C GLN A 66 -11.54 -7.71 6.87
N ARG A 67 -11.29 -6.42 6.83
CA ARG A 67 -12.30 -5.42 7.19
C ARG A 67 -13.07 -5.02 5.95
N GLU A 68 -14.31 -5.46 5.88
CA GLU A 68 -15.16 -5.15 4.73
C GLU A 68 -15.40 -3.66 4.57
N ASP A 69 -15.47 -2.93 5.68
CA ASP A 69 -15.66 -1.48 5.61
C ASP A 69 -14.49 -0.81 4.88
N ILE A 70 -13.27 -1.26 5.14
CA ILE A 70 -12.08 -0.72 4.47
C ILE A 70 -12.09 -1.09 2.99
N VAL A 71 -12.42 -2.35 2.68
CA VAL A 71 -12.45 -2.82 1.30
C VAL A 71 -13.48 -2.03 0.50
N GLU A 72 -14.67 -1.83 1.07
CA GLU A 72 -15.72 -1.08 0.39
C GLU A 72 -15.34 0.39 0.24
N TRP A 73 -14.70 0.96 1.26
CA TRP A 73 -14.22 2.33 1.16
C TRP A 73 -13.20 2.48 0.03
N ILE A 74 -12.29 1.55 -0.08
CA ILE A 74 -11.28 1.56 -1.14
C ILE A 74 -11.94 1.50 -2.51
N LYS A 75 -12.91 0.61 -2.67
CA LYS A 75 -13.60 0.47 -3.95
C LYS A 75 -14.37 1.71 -4.33
N ALA A 76 -14.91 2.42 -3.33
CA ALA A 76 -15.72 3.60 -3.58
C ALA A 76 -14.89 4.86 -3.76
N SER A 77 -13.80 4.98 -3.00
CA SER A 77 -13.03 6.22 -2.92
C SER A 77 -11.87 6.27 -3.88
N ILE A 78 -11.24 5.13 -4.10
CA ILE A 78 -10.14 5.06 -5.03
C ILE A 78 -10.77 4.68 -6.34
N ILE A 79 -10.67 5.57 -7.30
CA ILE A 79 -11.20 5.27 -8.60
C ILE A 79 -10.53 4.00 -9.08
N TRP A 80 -11.28 2.97 -9.01
CA TRP A 80 -10.80 1.69 -9.38
C TRP A 80 -10.87 1.61 -10.89
N ALA A 81 -10.03 2.37 -11.52
CA ALA A 81 -9.92 2.24 -12.95
C ALA A 81 -9.33 0.88 -13.18
N PRO A 82 -9.96 0.05 -13.98
CA PRO A 82 -9.34 -1.20 -14.37
C PRO A 82 -7.97 -0.83 -14.91
N ARG A 83 -6.97 -1.55 -14.47
CA ARG A 83 -5.68 -1.26 -14.97
C ARG A 83 -5.74 -1.34 -16.45
N ALA A 84 -5.21 -0.32 -17.01
CA ALA A 84 -5.24 -0.26 -18.43
C ALA A 84 -4.57 -1.48 -18.98
N GLY A 85 -5.01 -1.86 -20.01
CA GLY A 85 -4.48 -3.01 -20.58
C GLY A 85 -4.95 -4.27 -20.00
N ARG A 86 -5.59 -4.12 -19.27
CA ARG A 86 -6.03 -5.00 -18.93
C ARG A 86 -6.95 -5.05 -19.32
N GLY A 87 -6.99 -4.79 -19.53
CA GLY A 87 -8.13 -4.99 -19.94
C GLY A 87 -8.38 -5.37 -20.14
#